data_92494756b4fbccd6543a4458df2897e0
#
_entry.id   92494756b4fbccd6543a4458df2897e0
#
_cell.length_a   1.000
_cell.length_b   1.000
_cell.length_c   1.000
_cell.angle_alpha   90.00
_cell.angle_beta   90.00
_cell.angle_gamma   90.00
#
_symmetry.space_group_name_H-M   'P 1'
#
loop_
_entity.id
_entity.type
_entity.pdbx_description
1 polymer ?
#
loop_
_entity_poly.entity_id
_entity_poly.type
_entity_poly.pdbx_seq_one_letter_code
_entity_poly.pdbx_strand_id
1 'polypeptide(L)'
;MTFEAIIGRQGGRGIFGIEEEADEVARQAKLRRMAGRIAEYDRGYEGGRRRGPRCGQWQKYKGEMVREVEVDCGTLRVGRAYYVCGACGQTSYPLDEKLGLVEGKEQGRLREKLALVAVVLPYPQAPQGCQTLLGHERDGTPLRRVALREAQHWAASGHQQTLPRRERDRLYRQGDGHMWPTREPRQRGDDQGYREAKAVLAFSGYDVAEVSKERHEILPKILRAQLTDSAAFQDLVAALYRQARGARAAEVLVLAAGARWIWTMVDDLLPQAIQILDFSHAKHYLWEASKSSYGERSAFVAPGGKEQETLLLEDNGEQVLVHLQNFLDLRPARAPILHYFQQNAGRMRYGTYRQRGYFIGSGAIESAGKQLAAARVKGLGMRWNVTALNLLLTLRCVFLEQSWQTYWDSQALLAA
;
A
#
# COMPACT_ATOMS: atom_id res chain seq x y z
N MET A 1 32.49 9.46 -32.35
CA MET A 1 32.70 8.00 -32.39
C MET A 1 31.54 7.38 -33.14
N THR A 2 31.77 6.69 -34.21
CA THR A 2 30.78 5.96 -34.97
C THR A 2 30.35 4.71 -34.21
N PHE A 3 29.16 4.18 -34.53
CA PHE A 3 28.61 2.98 -33.89
C PHE A 3 29.60 1.79 -33.89
N GLU A 4 30.43 1.69 -34.93
CA GLU A 4 31.49 0.68 -35.10
C GLU A 4 32.64 0.79 -34.08
N ALA A 5 32.92 1.98 -33.52
CA ALA A 5 34.02 2.16 -32.55
C ALA A 5 33.68 1.65 -31.14
N ILE A 6 32.43 1.31 -30.89
CA ILE A 6 31.97 0.80 -29.59
C ILE A 6 31.98 -0.73 -29.55
N ILE A 7 31.86 -1.40 -30.70
CA ILE A 7 31.78 -2.86 -30.86
C ILE A 7 33.14 -3.59 -30.70
N GLY A 8 34.23 -2.87 -30.55
CA GLY A 8 35.59 -3.43 -30.54
C GLY A 8 36.08 -4.01 -29.19
N ARG A 9 35.26 -4.15 -28.15
CA ARG A 9 35.65 -4.85 -26.92
C ARG A 9 35.15 -6.29 -26.95
N GLN A 10 36.06 -7.23 -26.74
CA GLN A 10 35.77 -8.67 -26.68
C GLN A 10 34.68 -8.93 -25.61
N GLY A 11 33.42 -8.96 -26.00
CA GLY A 11 32.32 -9.45 -25.24
C GLY A 11 32.47 -10.94 -24.97
N GLY A 12 31.89 -11.45 -23.85
CA GLY A 12 31.90 -12.85 -23.51
C GLY A 12 31.36 -13.71 -24.67
N ARG A 13 31.89 -14.93 -24.82
CA ARG A 13 31.42 -15.84 -25.86
C ARG A 13 30.05 -16.39 -25.47
N GLY A 14 29.01 -16.13 -26.29
CA GLY A 14 27.65 -16.61 -26.11
C GLY A 14 26.62 -15.48 -25.98
N ILE A 15 25.34 -15.84 -25.94
CA ILE A 15 24.21 -14.89 -25.97
C ILE A 15 24.28 -13.85 -24.85
N PHE A 16 24.61 -14.26 -23.61
CA PHE A 16 24.72 -13.35 -22.47
C PHE A 16 25.76 -12.25 -22.67
N GLY A 17 26.94 -12.60 -23.21
CA GLY A 17 27.98 -11.59 -23.48
C GLY A 17 27.59 -10.64 -24.60
N ILE A 18 26.84 -11.11 -25.59
CA ILE A 18 26.31 -10.27 -26.69
C ILE A 18 25.23 -9.32 -26.13
N GLU A 19 24.35 -9.80 -25.23
CA GLU A 19 23.34 -8.97 -24.59
C GLU A 19 23.97 -7.89 -23.70
N GLU A 20 24.97 -8.25 -22.87
CA GLU A 20 25.69 -7.28 -22.03
C GLU A 20 26.36 -6.18 -22.85
N GLU A 21 26.99 -6.53 -23.98
CA GLU A 21 27.62 -5.56 -24.89
C GLU A 21 26.56 -4.64 -25.53
N ALA A 22 25.45 -5.22 -26.02
CA ALA A 22 24.35 -4.47 -26.58
C ALA A 22 23.69 -3.51 -25.57
N ASP A 23 23.49 -3.96 -24.35
CA ASP A 23 22.93 -3.15 -23.27
C ASP A 23 23.84 -1.98 -22.90
N GLU A 24 25.16 -2.20 -22.83
CA GLU A 24 26.12 -1.11 -22.57
C GLU A 24 26.10 -0.07 -23.69
N VAL A 25 26.06 -0.49 -24.98
CA VAL A 25 25.93 0.42 -26.13
C VAL A 25 24.63 1.22 -26.03
N ALA A 26 23.51 0.55 -25.76
CA ALA A 26 22.21 1.19 -25.63
C ALA A 26 22.20 2.19 -24.47
N ARG A 27 22.78 1.82 -23.33
CA ARG A 27 22.91 2.65 -22.14
C ARG A 27 23.67 3.95 -22.42
N GLN A 28 24.81 3.83 -23.08
CA GLN A 28 25.64 5.00 -23.45
C GLN A 28 24.95 5.90 -24.48
N ALA A 29 24.30 5.31 -25.49
CA ALA A 29 23.53 6.06 -26.48
C ALA A 29 22.41 6.86 -25.83
N LYS A 30 21.65 6.24 -24.92
CA LYS A 30 20.58 6.87 -24.16
C LYS A 30 21.11 8.02 -23.32
N LEU A 31 22.22 7.84 -22.59
CA LEU A 31 22.83 8.87 -21.76
C LEU A 31 23.26 10.10 -22.58
N ARG A 32 23.92 9.88 -23.75
CA ARG A 32 24.31 10.96 -24.67
C ARG A 32 23.08 11.70 -25.21
N ARG A 33 22.02 10.97 -25.60
CA ARG A 33 20.79 11.59 -26.08
C ARG A 33 20.13 12.45 -25.01
N MET A 34 20.07 11.99 -23.77
CA MET A 34 19.52 12.77 -22.65
C MET A 34 20.36 14.03 -22.39
N ALA A 35 21.69 13.90 -22.35
CA ALA A 35 22.57 15.06 -22.16
C ALA A 35 22.39 16.12 -23.26
N GLY A 36 22.30 15.68 -24.54
CA GLY A 36 22.04 16.57 -25.67
C GLY A 36 20.70 17.30 -25.55
N ARG A 37 19.62 16.59 -25.19
CA ARG A 37 18.30 17.21 -24.99
C ARG A 37 18.28 18.21 -23.82
N ILE A 38 18.97 17.91 -22.72
CA ILE A 38 19.09 18.83 -21.58
C ILE A 38 19.86 20.10 -21.97
N ALA A 39 20.89 19.99 -22.81
CA ALA A 39 21.66 21.14 -23.28
C ALA A 39 20.80 22.15 -24.09
N GLU A 40 19.71 21.73 -24.73
CA GLU A 40 18.80 22.59 -25.49
C GLU A 40 18.04 23.59 -24.59
N TYR A 41 18.00 23.39 -23.29
CA TYR A 41 17.32 24.29 -22.32
C TYR A 41 18.14 25.49 -21.86
N ASP A 42 19.29 25.78 -22.46
CA ASP A 42 20.17 26.89 -22.09
C ASP A 42 20.37 27.03 -20.57
N ARG A 43 20.62 25.90 -19.88
CA ARG A 43 20.79 25.82 -18.42
C ARG A 43 19.62 26.40 -17.61
N GLY A 44 18.50 26.72 -18.24
CA GLY A 44 17.34 27.35 -17.64
C GLY A 44 17.55 28.84 -17.34
N TYR A 45 18.41 29.53 -18.08
CA TYR A 45 18.60 30.97 -17.90
C TYR A 45 17.34 31.75 -18.35
N GLU A 46 16.84 32.63 -17.49
CA GLU A 46 15.63 33.43 -17.68
C GLU A 46 15.90 34.94 -17.54
N GLY A 47 17.08 35.38 -17.93
CA GLY A 47 17.50 36.76 -17.80
C GLY A 47 18.13 37.11 -16.42
N GLY A 48 18.47 38.36 -16.22
CA GLY A 48 19.16 38.83 -14.97
C GLY A 48 18.27 38.78 -13.72
N ARG A 49 16.94 38.67 -13.89
CA ARG A 49 15.97 38.62 -12.79
C ARG A 49 14.75 37.75 -13.19
N ARG A 50 14.20 37.05 -12.20
CA ARG A 50 12.92 36.29 -12.35
C ARG A 50 12.03 36.46 -11.11
N ARG A 51 10.76 36.13 -11.21
CA ARG A 51 9.89 36.03 -10.03
C ARG A 51 10.18 34.72 -9.28
N GLY A 52 10.34 34.82 -7.97
CA GLY A 52 10.56 33.67 -7.11
C GLY A 52 9.30 32.82 -6.98
N PRO A 53 9.39 31.48 -7.11
CA PRO A 53 8.21 30.61 -7.10
C PRO A 53 7.52 30.55 -5.73
N ARG A 54 8.22 30.88 -4.65
CA ARG A 54 7.69 30.76 -3.29
C ARG A 54 7.10 32.06 -2.74
N CYS A 55 7.84 33.17 -2.83
CA CYS A 55 7.42 34.46 -2.23
C CYS A 55 6.96 35.49 -3.26
N GLY A 56 7.00 35.17 -4.56
CA GLY A 56 6.63 36.08 -5.64
C GLY A 56 7.56 37.30 -5.82
N GLN A 57 8.58 37.48 -4.97
CA GLN A 57 9.54 38.59 -5.04
C GLN A 57 10.58 38.33 -6.13
N TRP A 58 11.25 39.43 -6.57
CA TRP A 58 12.29 39.34 -7.57
C TRP A 58 13.54 38.62 -7.03
N GLN A 59 13.97 37.59 -7.74
CA GLN A 59 15.24 36.91 -7.57
C GLN A 59 16.24 37.42 -8.59
N LYS A 60 17.53 37.50 -8.18
CA LYS A 60 18.63 37.91 -9.06
C LYS A 60 19.39 36.66 -9.51
N TYR A 61 19.80 36.62 -10.77
CA TYR A 61 20.76 35.66 -11.29
C TYR A 61 22.09 35.79 -10.55
N LYS A 62 22.70 34.67 -10.18
CA LYS A 62 23.92 34.58 -9.40
C LYS A 62 25.04 33.76 -10.07
N GLY A 63 24.73 33.14 -11.20
CA GLY A 63 25.65 32.27 -11.92
C GLY A 63 25.11 30.88 -12.18
N GLU A 64 26.00 29.93 -12.34
CA GLU A 64 25.70 28.56 -12.68
C GLU A 64 26.21 27.60 -11.62
N MET A 65 25.47 26.50 -11.45
CA MET A 65 25.86 25.39 -10.59
C MET A 65 25.61 24.05 -11.31
N VAL A 66 26.58 23.15 -11.18
CA VAL A 66 26.44 21.78 -11.72
C VAL A 66 25.81 20.91 -10.65
N ARG A 67 24.80 20.13 -11.07
CA ARG A 67 24.20 19.06 -10.27
C ARG A 67 24.45 17.72 -10.96
N GLU A 68 24.94 16.77 -10.20
CA GLU A 68 24.99 15.38 -10.66
C GLU A 68 23.67 14.69 -10.31
N VAL A 69 23.04 14.09 -11.33
CA VAL A 69 21.82 13.32 -11.19
C VAL A 69 22.01 11.92 -11.76
N GLU A 70 21.44 10.94 -11.07
CA GLU A 70 21.48 9.54 -11.46
C GLU A 70 20.19 9.18 -12.15
N VAL A 71 20.29 8.59 -13.33
CA VAL A 71 19.18 8.07 -14.14
C VAL A 71 19.39 6.59 -14.41
N ASP A 72 18.42 5.91 -14.98
CA ASP A 72 18.49 4.46 -15.20
C ASP A 72 19.60 3.99 -16.16
N CYS A 73 20.21 4.91 -16.92
CA CYS A 73 21.32 4.64 -17.81
C CYS A 73 22.67 5.23 -17.33
N GLY A 74 22.74 5.84 -16.16
CA GLY A 74 23.99 6.36 -15.61
C GLY A 74 23.87 7.73 -14.92
N THR A 75 24.99 8.45 -14.82
CA THR A 75 25.04 9.75 -14.17
C THR A 75 25.11 10.86 -15.21
N LEU A 76 24.28 11.88 -15.04
CA LEU A 76 24.27 13.11 -15.84
C LEU A 76 24.79 14.28 -15.00
N ARG A 77 25.61 15.13 -15.60
CA ARG A 77 26.03 16.42 -15.05
C ARG A 77 25.20 17.53 -15.68
N VAL A 78 24.33 18.16 -14.89
CA VAL A 78 23.35 19.16 -15.34
C VAL A 78 23.83 20.54 -14.87
N GLY A 79 24.32 21.36 -15.80
CA GLY A 79 24.64 22.76 -15.56
C GLY A 79 23.33 23.56 -15.45
N ARG A 80 23.17 24.36 -14.39
CA ARG A 80 21.92 25.06 -14.07
C ARG A 80 22.17 26.51 -13.69
N ALA A 81 21.44 27.44 -14.30
CA ALA A 81 21.35 28.81 -13.79
C ALA A 81 20.65 28.79 -12.42
N TYR A 82 21.19 29.61 -11.47
CA TYR A 82 20.55 29.76 -10.19
C TYR A 82 20.27 31.22 -9.84
N TYR A 83 19.19 31.40 -9.10
CA TYR A 83 18.65 32.70 -8.70
C TYR A 83 18.46 32.75 -7.20
N VAL A 84 18.74 33.90 -6.61
CA VAL A 84 18.59 34.14 -5.17
C VAL A 84 17.65 35.30 -4.92
N CYS A 85 16.70 35.11 -4.02
CA CYS A 85 15.79 36.13 -3.56
C CYS A 85 16.45 37.01 -2.49
N GLY A 86 16.50 38.34 -2.72
CA GLY A 86 17.01 39.27 -1.73
C GLY A 86 16.14 39.44 -0.49
N ALA A 87 14.83 39.14 -0.60
CA ALA A 87 13.88 39.30 0.50
C ALA A 87 13.80 38.10 1.44
N CYS A 88 13.77 36.85 0.89
CA CYS A 88 13.61 35.64 1.70
C CYS A 88 14.84 34.70 1.66
N GLY A 89 15.90 35.06 0.94
CA GLY A 89 17.12 34.26 0.81
C GLY A 89 16.97 32.98 -0.02
N GLN A 90 15.78 32.65 -0.51
CA GLN A 90 15.53 31.40 -1.24
C GLN A 90 16.30 31.36 -2.55
N THR A 91 16.95 30.23 -2.81
CA THR A 91 17.54 29.89 -4.11
C THR A 91 16.56 29.07 -4.95
N SER A 92 16.52 29.33 -6.25
CA SER A 92 15.74 28.52 -7.21
C SER A 92 16.58 28.20 -8.46
N TYR A 93 16.20 27.10 -9.10
CA TYR A 93 16.84 26.54 -10.29
C TYR A 93 15.79 26.30 -11.36
N PRO A 94 15.59 27.23 -12.32
CA PRO A 94 14.53 27.11 -13.32
C PRO A 94 14.62 25.82 -14.16
N LEU A 95 15.84 25.34 -14.42
CA LEU A 95 16.04 24.09 -15.15
C LEU A 95 15.52 22.87 -14.37
N ASP A 96 15.67 22.85 -13.04
CA ASP A 96 15.13 21.76 -12.22
C ASP A 96 13.59 21.74 -12.31
N GLU A 97 12.95 22.92 -12.29
CA GLU A 97 11.51 23.07 -12.46
C GLU A 97 11.05 22.57 -13.84
N LYS A 98 11.73 22.99 -14.92
CA LYS A 98 11.43 22.58 -16.30
C LYS A 98 11.65 21.09 -16.57
N LEU A 99 12.63 20.48 -15.92
CA LEU A 99 12.95 19.07 -16.08
C LEU A 99 12.21 18.16 -15.07
N GLY A 100 11.45 18.74 -14.15
CA GLY A 100 10.78 17.99 -13.09
C GLY A 100 11.79 17.28 -12.16
N LEU A 101 12.98 17.85 -11.94
CA LEU A 101 13.97 17.25 -11.04
C LEU A 101 13.52 17.43 -9.59
N VAL A 102 13.50 16.33 -8.86
CA VAL A 102 13.16 16.32 -7.43
C VAL A 102 14.39 16.33 -6.54
N GLU A 103 14.19 16.44 -5.25
CA GLU A 103 15.27 16.34 -4.27
C GLU A 103 15.97 14.95 -4.36
N GLY A 104 17.28 14.94 -4.13
CA GLY A 104 18.13 13.74 -4.18
C GLY A 104 18.81 13.55 -5.53
N LYS A 105 19.65 12.52 -5.61
CA LYS A 105 20.43 12.24 -6.84
C LYS A 105 19.60 11.44 -7.85
N GLU A 106 18.83 10.48 -7.39
CA GLU A 106 18.06 9.57 -8.22
C GLU A 106 16.90 10.30 -8.90
N GLN A 107 16.78 10.21 -10.22
CA GLN A 107 15.80 10.94 -11.02
C GLN A 107 15.10 10.03 -12.04
N GLY A 108 13.96 10.51 -12.56
CA GLY A 108 13.22 9.85 -13.63
C GLY A 108 12.90 8.38 -13.36
N ARG A 109 13.06 7.53 -14.35
CA ARG A 109 12.75 6.09 -14.27
C ARG A 109 13.59 5.31 -13.26
N LEU A 110 14.77 5.81 -12.88
CA LEU A 110 15.56 5.18 -11.82
C LEU A 110 14.83 5.24 -10.48
N ARG A 111 14.19 6.37 -10.15
CA ARG A 111 13.39 6.52 -8.92
C ARG A 111 12.29 5.47 -8.86
N GLU A 112 11.54 5.31 -9.96
CA GLU A 112 10.47 4.33 -10.08
C GLU A 112 10.98 2.90 -9.81
N LYS A 113 12.06 2.52 -10.50
CA LYS A 113 12.64 1.18 -10.37
C LYS A 113 13.16 0.90 -8.96
N LEU A 114 13.87 1.86 -8.35
CA LEU A 114 14.38 1.72 -6.99
C LEU A 114 13.25 1.67 -5.96
N ALA A 115 12.22 2.49 -6.14
CA ALA A 115 11.03 2.45 -5.29
C ALA A 115 10.30 1.10 -5.40
N LEU A 116 10.17 0.55 -6.61
CA LEU A 116 9.57 -0.77 -6.83
C LEU A 116 10.37 -1.88 -6.14
N VAL A 117 11.70 -1.91 -6.33
CA VAL A 117 12.57 -2.87 -5.63
C VAL A 117 12.40 -2.75 -4.12
N ALA A 118 12.40 -1.53 -3.58
CA ALA A 118 12.24 -1.29 -2.16
C ALA A 118 10.86 -1.69 -1.61
N VAL A 119 9.82 -1.62 -2.42
CA VAL A 119 8.45 -2.03 -2.06
C VAL A 119 8.31 -3.55 -2.06
N VAL A 120 8.96 -4.24 -3.00
CA VAL A 120 8.81 -5.69 -3.20
C VAL A 120 9.79 -6.49 -2.35
N LEU A 121 11.08 -6.12 -2.35
CA LEU A 121 12.13 -6.88 -1.70
C LEU A 121 12.53 -6.33 -0.33
N PRO A 122 12.83 -7.20 0.66
CA PRO A 122 13.52 -6.80 1.89
C PRO A 122 14.84 -6.08 1.59
N TYR A 123 15.21 -5.07 2.39
CA TYR A 123 16.42 -4.30 2.16
C TYR A 123 17.71 -5.14 2.09
N PRO A 124 17.89 -6.23 2.87
CA PRO A 124 19.08 -7.09 2.70
C PRO A 124 19.16 -7.81 1.35
N GLN A 125 18.03 -8.06 0.69
CA GLN A 125 17.96 -8.72 -0.63
C GLN A 125 17.91 -7.72 -1.80
N ALA A 126 17.64 -6.45 -1.51
CA ALA A 126 17.47 -5.42 -2.52
C ALA A 126 18.74 -5.15 -3.35
N PRO A 127 20.00 -5.21 -2.82
CA PRO A 127 21.21 -5.06 -3.62
C PRO A 127 21.29 -6.06 -4.78
N GLN A 128 21.05 -7.34 -4.49
CA GLN A 128 21.02 -8.39 -5.52
C GLN A 128 19.89 -8.16 -6.53
N GLY A 129 18.69 -7.76 -6.05
CA GLY A 129 17.59 -7.40 -6.94
C GLY A 129 17.93 -6.23 -7.87
N CYS A 130 18.63 -5.21 -7.36
CA CYS A 130 19.10 -4.11 -8.19
C CYS A 130 20.14 -4.56 -9.22
N GLN A 131 21.12 -5.38 -8.82
CA GLN A 131 22.11 -5.94 -9.74
C GLN A 131 21.43 -6.69 -10.89
N THR A 132 20.49 -7.57 -10.58
CA THR A 132 19.81 -8.38 -11.61
C THR A 132 18.89 -7.56 -12.51
N LEU A 133 18.15 -6.58 -11.95
CA LEU A 133 17.11 -5.86 -12.70
C LEU A 133 17.60 -4.54 -13.32
N LEU A 134 18.64 -3.94 -12.76
CA LEU A 134 19.15 -2.62 -13.17
C LEU A 134 20.59 -2.66 -13.70
N GLY A 135 21.25 -3.81 -13.63
CA GLY A 135 22.64 -3.97 -14.06
C GLY A 135 23.69 -3.36 -13.13
N HIS A 136 23.29 -2.89 -11.94
CA HIS A 136 24.23 -2.33 -10.97
C HIS A 136 23.73 -2.50 -9.52
N GLU A 137 24.64 -2.75 -8.61
CA GLU A 137 24.36 -2.93 -7.20
C GLU A 137 24.01 -1.59 -6.53
N ARG A 138 23.05 -1.64 -5.60
CA ARG A 138 22.65 -0.51 -4.76
C ARG A 138 22.44 -0.97 -3.34
N ASP A 139 23.10 -0.33 -2.39
CA ASP A 139 22.91 -0.57 -0.97
C ASP A 139 21.46 -0.36 -0.50
N GLY A 140 21.06 -1.05 0.56
CA GLY A 140 19.74 -0.92 1.12
C GLY A 140 19.40 0.46 1.68
N THR A 141 20.42 1.26 2.09
CA THR A 141 20.21 2.61 2.65
C THR A 141 19.73 3.63 1.61
N PRO A 142 20.35 3.76 0.41
CA PRO A 142 19.79 4.55 -0.69
C PRO A 142 18.40 4.12 -1.11
N LEU A 143 18.16 2.82 -1.24
CA LEU A 143 16.83 2.28 -1.57
C LEU A 143 15.75 2.69 -0.56
N ARG A 144 16.08 2.59 0.73
CA ARG A 144 15.17 3.06 1.78
C ARG A 144 14.86 4.55 1.64
N ARG A 145 15.88 5.40 1.41
CA ARG A 145 15.68 6.86 1.24
C ARG A 145 14.79 7.18 0.05
N VAL A 146 15.02 6.52 -1.09
CA VAL A 146 14.17 6.68 -2.28
C VAL A 146 12.74 6.29 -1.95
N ALA A 147 12.49 5.11 -1.40
CA ALA A 147 11.14 4.65 -1.09
C ALA A 147 10.40 5.61 -0.13
N LEU A 148 11.06 6.07 0.94
CA LEU A 148 10.44 6.98 1.90
C LEU A 148 10.11 8.34 1.27
N ARG A 149 11.01 8.87 0.44
CA ARG A 149 10.79 10.11 -0.30
C ARG A 149 9.63 9.98 -1.29
N GLU A 150 9.57 8.87 -2.04
CA GLU A 150 8.48 8.64 -2.98
C GLU A 150 7.13 8.48 -2.28
N ALA A 151 7.09 7.87 -1.10
CA ALA A 151 5.88 7.83 -0.30
C ALA A 151 5.40 9.22 0.14
N GLN A 152 6.33 10.12 0.48
CA GLN A 152 6.02 11.50 0.81
C GLN A 152 5.54 12.28 -0.43
N HIS A 153 6.19 12.10 -1.58
CA HIS A 153 5.77 12.70 -2.85
C HIS A 153 4.37 12.23 -3.25
N TRP A 154 4.11 10.93 -3.14
CA TRP A 154 2.77 10.39 -3.41
C TRP A 154 1.72 11.02 -2.50
N ALA A 155 1.98 11.10 -1.20
CA ALA A 155 1.07 11.71 -0.24
C ALA A 155 0.80 13.20 -0.54
N ALA A 156 1.83 13.93 -1.00
CA ALA A 156 1.74 15.36 -1.34
C ALA A 156 1.14 15.63 -2.72
N SER A 157 1.19 14.67 -3.65
CA SER A 157 0.77 14.86 -5.05
C SER A 157 -0.75 15.03 -5.23
N GLY A 158 -1.54 14.68 -4.21
CA GLY A 158 -2.99 14.61 -4.32
C GLY A 158 -3.49 13.48 -5.24
N HIS A 159 -2.58 12.65 -5.77
CA HIS A 159 -2.97 11.49 -6.59
C HIS A 159 -3.79 10.52 -5.75
N GLN A 160 -4.99 10.20 -6.22
CA GLN A 160 -5.90 9.34 -5.50
C GLN A 160 -6.52 8.32 -6.45
N GLN A 161 -6.40 7.05 -6.10
CA GLN A 161 -7.20 6.01 -6.75
C GLN A 161 -8.68 6.26 -6.47
N THR A 162 -9.50 6.19 -7.51
CA THR A 162 -10.96 6.27 -7.37
C THR A 162 -11.59 5.04 -8.01
N LEU A 163 -12.72 4.58 -7.46
CA LEU A 163 -13.49 3.51 -8.10
C LEU A 163 -14.30 4.06 -9.27
N PRO A 164 -14.54 3.26 -10.32
CA PRO A 164 -15.41 3.62 -11.43
C PRO A 164 -16.82 3.98 -10.93
N ARG A 165 -17.49 4.88 -11.65
CA ARG A 165 -18.90 5.15 -11.37
C ARG A 165 -19.75 4.01 -11.91
N ARG A 166 -20.62 3.46 -11.06
CA ARG A 166 -21.56 2.43 -11.43
C ARG A 166 -22.96 2.79 -10.90
N GLU A 167 -23.99 2.44 -11.65
CA GLU A 167 -25.36 2.58 -11.19
C GLU A 167 -25.70 1.43 -10.23
N ARG A 168 -26.48 1.73 -9.17
CA ARG A 168 -26.90 0.76 -8.14
C ARG A 168 -25.74 -0.04 -7.55
N ASP A 169 -24.59 0.61 -7.39
CA ASP A 169 -23.38 -0.03 -6.86
C ASP A 169 -23.57 -0.50 -5.42
N ARG A 170 -23.00 -1.65 -5.12
CA ARG A 170 -22.79 -2.16 -3.76
C ARG A 170 -21.32 -1.93 -3.38
N LEU A 171 -21.09 -0.93 -2.58
CA LEU A 171 -19.75 -0.64 -2.10
C LEU A 171 -19.43 -1.52 -0.90
N TYR A 172 -18.49 -2.43 -1.08
CA TYR A 172 -17.91 -3.22 0.00
C TYR A 172 -16.74 -2.49 0.63
N ARG A 173 -16.70 -2.52 1.95
CA ARG A 173 -15.60 -2.09 2.77
C ARG A 173 -15.24 -3.19 3.74
N GLN A 174 -13.95 -3.53 3.78
CA GLN A 174 -13.43 -4.52 4.71
C GLN A 174 -12.34 -3.89 5.55
N GLY A 175 -12.33 -4.19 6.85
CA GLY A 175 -11.36 -3.66 7.80
C GLY A 175 -10.78 -4.77 8.66
N ASP A 176 -9.46 -4.66 8.96
CA ASP A 176 -8.77 -5.60 9.83
C ASP A 176 -7.57 -4.93 10.53
N GLY A 177 -7.12 -5.54 11.63
CA GLY A 177 -5.96 -5.13 12.41
C GLY A 177 -4.89 -6.21 12.44
N HIS A 178 -3.64 -5.83 12.19
CA HIS A 178 -2.51 -6.75 12.18
C HIS A 178 -1.39 -6.29 13.12
N MET A 179 -0.84 -7.18 13.92
CA MET A 179 0.29 -6.88 14.79
C MET A 179 1.61 -6.92 14.02
N TRP A 180 2.38 -5.82 14.05
CA TRP A 180 3.63 -5.67 13.30
C TRP A 180 4.80 -5.27 14.19
N PRO A 181 6.02 -5.76 13.92
CA PRO A 181 7.18 -5.51 14.77
C PRO A 181 7.66 -4.06 14.62
N THR A 182 7.73 -3.34 15.73
CA THR A 182 8.26 -1.97 15.80
C THR A 182 9.46 -1.87 16.72
N ARG A 183 10.21 -0.78 16.61
CA ARG A 183 11.31 -0.47 17.53
C ARG A 183 10.82 0.21 18.80
N GLU A 184 9.71 0.93 18.69
CA GLU A 184 9.09 1.58 19.83
C GLU A 184 8.24 0.58 20.62
N PRO A 185 8.36 0.49 21.93
CA PRO A 185 7.47 -0.31 22.77
C PRO A 185 6.04 0.21 22.67
N ARG A 186 5.05 -0.68 22.80
CA ARG A 186 3.63 -0.35 22.73
C ARG A 186 3.20 0.53 23.90
N GLN A 187 3.64 0.16 25.11
CA GLN A 187 3.42 0.88 26.36
C GLN A 187 4.59 0.58 27.31
N ARG A 188 4.70 1.35 28.40
CA ARG A 188 5.70 1.10 29.46
C ARG A 188 5.49 -0.30 30.05
N GLY A 189 6.45 -1.20 29.84
CA GLY A 189 6.38 -2.61 30.27
C GLY A 189 6.01 -3.63 29.18
N ASP A 190 5.79 -3.22 27.93
CA ASP A 190 5.56 -4.13 26.80
C ASP A 190 6.88 -4.42 26.07
N ASP A 191 7.50 -5.53 26.42
CA ASP A 191 8.82 -5.93 25.86
C ASP A 191 8.75 -6.48 24.42
N GLN A 192 7.55 -6.72 23.89
CA GLN A 192 7.42 -7.43 22.61
C GLN A 192 7.61 -6.54 21.38
N GLY A 193 7.49 -5.21 21.52
CA GLY A 193 7.73 -4.27 20.41
C GLY A 193 6.84 -4.52 19.18
N TYR A 194 5.57 -4.89 19.40
CA TYR A 194 4.57 -5.06 18.35
C TYR A 194 3.47 -3.99 18.48
N ARG A 195 3.07 -3.42 17.36
CA ARG A 195 1.94 -2.49 17.28
C ARG A 195 0.93 -2.94 16.25
N GLU A 196 -0.33 -2.62 16.49
CA GLU A 196 -1.41 -2.87 15.54
C GLU A 196 -1.32 -1.89 14.37
N ALA A 197 -1.17 -2.44 13.15
CA ALA A 197 -1.45 -1.71 11.92
C ALA A 197 -2.90 -1.97 11.54
N LYS A 198 -3.65 -0.91 11.34
CA LYS A 198 -5.02 -0.95 10.85
C LYS A 198 -5.01 -0.90 9.33
N ALA A 199 -5.81 -1.73 8.69
CA ALA A 199 -5.96 -1.77 7.24
C ALA A 199 -7.45 -1.69 6.86
N VAL A 200 -7.72 -1.01 5.76
CA VAL A 200 -9.06 -0.91 5.16
C VAL A 200 -8.99 -1.03 3.66
N LEU A 201 -9.90 -1.81 3.10
CA LEU A 201 -10.06 -2.04 1.67
C LEU A 201 -11.47 -1.63 1.26
N ALA A 202 -11.61 -0.95 0.10
CA ALA A 202 -12.89 -0.68 -0.52
C ALA A 202 -12.90 -1.12 -1.99
N PHE A 203 -14.02 -1.70 -2.43
CA PHE A 203 -14.24 -2.14 -3.81
C PHE A 203 -15.72 -2.18 -4.14
N SER A 204 -16.06 -2.11 -5.42
CA SER A 204 -17.42 -2.33 -5.91
C SER A 204 -17.73 -3.82 -6.03
N GLY A 205 -18.94 -4.22 -5.70
CA GLY A 205 -19.40 -5.60 -5.93
C GLY A 205 -19.32 -6.05 -7.39
N TYR A 206 -19.32 -5.11 -8.34
CA TYR A 206 -19.12 -5.38 -9.77
C TYR A 206 -17.67 -5.66 -10.16
N ASP A 207 -16.72 -5.31 -9.31
CA ASP A 207 -15.28 -5.41 -9.60
C ASP A 207 -14.67 -6.71 -9.05
N VAL A 208 -15.51 -7.71 -8.78
CA VAL A 208 -15.12 -9.04 -8.29
C VAL A 208 -15.28 -10.04 -9.43
N ALA A 209 -14.15 -10.50 -9.96
CA ALA A 209 -14.10 -11.53 -10.99
C ALA A 209 -13.80 -12.91 -10.38
N GLU A 210 -14.58 -13.92 -10.75
CA GLU A 210 -14.29 -15.31 -10.41
C GLU A 210 -13.19 -15.81 -11.36
N VAL A 211 -12.02 -16.16 -10.80
CA VAL A 211 -10.91 -16.74 -11.55
C VAL A 211 -10.97 -18.27 -11.52
N SER A 212 -11.47 -18.83 -10.43
CA SER A 212 -11.78 -20.24 -10.25
C SER A 212 -12.82 -20.39 -9.14
N LYS A 213 -13.37 -21.61 -8.92
CA LYS A 213 -14.38 -21.90 -7.89
C LYS A 213 -14.02 -21.40 -6.48
N GLU A 214 -12.73 -21.24 -6.18
CA GLU A 214 -12.25 -20.84 -4.86
C GLU A 214 -11.46 -19.51 -4.89
N ARG A 215 -11.23 -18.93 -6.07
CA ARG A 215 -10.40 -17.73 -6.23
C ARG A 215 -11.17 -16.63 -6.94
N HIS A 216 -11.27 -15.50 -6.26
CA HIS A 216 -11.80 -14.27 -6.81
C HIS A 216 -10.68 -13.22 -6.87
N GLU A 217 -10.70 -12.38 -7.89
CA GLU A 217 -9.83 -11.22 -8.02
C GLU A 217 -10.68 -9.95 -7.96
N ILE A 218 -10.18 -8.95 -7.25
CA ILE A 218 -10.88 -7.68 -7.04
C ILE A 218 -10.04 -6.56 -7.64
N LEU A 219 -10.53 -6.00 -8.74
CA LEU A 219 -9.91 -4.89 -9.44
C LEU A 219 -10.98 -4.04 -10.16
N PRO A 220 -10.96 -2.72 -9.97
CA PRO A 220 -10.12 -1.94 -9.09
C PRO A 220 -10.53 -2.01 -7.61
N LYS A 221 -9.60 -1.68 -6.74
CA LYS A 221 -9.82 -1.55 -5.29
C LYS A 221 -9.03 -0.36 -4.73
N ILE A 222 -9.43 0.14 -3.57
CA ILE A 222 -8.67 1.14 -2.81
C ILE A 222 -8.24 0.50 -1.50
N LEU A 223 -6.95 0.54 -1.20
CA LEU A 223 -6.35 -0.05 0.00
C LEU A 223 -5.61 1.02 0.79
N ARG A 224 -5.83 1.06 2.11
CA ARG A 224 -5.08 1.93 3.02
C ARG A 224 -4.67 1.13 4.24
N ALA A 225 -3.45 1.36 4.72
CA ALA A 225 -2.93 0.72 5.93
C ALA A 225 -2.03 1.68 6.69
N GLN A 226 -2.16 1.73 8.01
CA GLN A 226 -1.37 2.61 8.86
C GLN A 226 -1.27 2.09 10.29
N LEU A 227 -0.10 2.29 10.91
CA LEU A 227 0.08 2.16 12.35
C LEU A 227 -0.31 3.48 12.99
N THR A 228 -1.49 3.53 13.58
CA THR A 228 -2.02 4.72 14.24
C THR A 228 -3.11 4.34 15.23
N ASP A 229 -3.53 5.27 16.08
CA ASP A 229 -4.72 5.10 16.89
C ASP A 229 -6.02 5.08 16.04
N SER A 230 -7.12 4.76 16.66
CA SER A 230 -8.40 4.60 15.97
C SER A 230 -8.96 5.94 15.49
N ALA A 231 -8.70 7.03 16.20
CA ALA A 231 -9.21 8.36 15.83
C ALA A 231 -8.52 8.88 14.56
N ALA A 232 -7.19 8.85 14.51
CA ALA A 232 -6.45 9.23 13.30
C ALA A 232 -6.73 8.30 12.10
N PHE A 233 -7.02 7.02 12.35
CA PHE A 233 -7.42 6.08 11.30
C PHE A 233 -8.80 6.40 10.73
N GLN A 234 -9.69 6.98 11.53
CA GLN A 234 -11.04 7.39 11.12
C GLN A 234 -11.00 8.41 9.97
N ASP A 235 -10.10 9.40 10.02
CA ASP A 235 -9.92 10.39 8.93
C ASP A 235 -9.50 9.73 7.63
N LEU A 236 -8.59 8.76 7.69
CA LEU A 236 -8.13 7.99 6.53
C LEU A 236 -9.27 7.17 5.93
N VAL A 237 -10.10 6.57 6.76
CA VAL A 237 -11.28 5.81 6.34
C VAL A 237 -12.35 6.72 5.73
N ALA A 238 -12.58 7.92 6.28
CA ALA A 238 -13.48 8.90 5.69
C ALA A 238 -12.98 9.38 4.32
N ALA A 239 -11.67 9.59 4.16
CA ALA A 239 -11.07 9.89 2.87
C ALA A 239 -11.27 8.76 1.86
N LEU A 240 -11.02 7.51 2.26
CA LEU A 240 -11.24 6.33 1.42
C LEU A 240 -12.70 6.21 0.97
N TYR A 241 -13.66 6.48 1.85
CA TYR A 241 -15.09 6.45 1.53
C TYR A 241 -15.43 7.48 0.43
N ARG A 242 -14.87 8.69 0.51
CA ARG A 242 -15.03 9.71 -0.54
C ARG A 242 -14.41 9.27 -1.86
N GLN A 243 -13.19 8.71 -1.85
CA GLN A 243 -12.48 8.18 -3.03
C GLN A 243 -13.26 7.03 -3.68
N ALA A 244 -13.84 6.15 -2.88
CA ALA A 244 -14.69 5.07 -3.33
C ALA A 244 -16.08 5.52 -3.77
N ARG A 245 -16.38 6.84 -3.75
CA ARG A 245 -17.69 7.41 -4.10
C ARG A 245 -18.85 6.84 -3.27
N GLY A 246 -18.59 6.53 -2.02
CA GLY A 246 -19.51 5.82 -1.13
C GLY A 246 -20.89 6.51 -0.97
N ALA A 247 -20.95 7.84 -0.98
CA ALA A 247 -22.21 8.59 -0.93
C ALA A 247 -23.12 8.38 -2.16
N ARG A 248 -22.63 7.74 -3.23
CA ARG A 248 -23.38 7.43 -4.45
C ARG A 248 -23.68 5.95 -4.61
N ALA A 249 -23.17 5.10 -3.69
CA ALA A 249 -23.49 3.69 -3.69
C ALA A 249 -24.96 3.48 -3.29
N ALA A 250 -25.63 2.51 -3.90
CA ALA A 250 -26.99 2.13 -3.53
C ALA A 250 -27.01 1.46 -2.15
N GLU A 251 -25.99 0.67 -1.87
CA GLU A 251 -25.80 0.00 -0.58
C GLU A 251 -24.32 0.08 -0.19
N VAL A 252 -24.06 0.32 1.08
CA VAL A 252 -22.71 0.25 1.67
C VAL A 252 -22.67 -0.91 2.64
N LEU A 253 -21.77 -1.85 2.38
CA LEU A 253 -21.59 -3.06 3.19
C LEU A 253 -20.23 -3.02 3.87
N VAL A 254 -20.20 -3.26 5.17
CA VAL A 254 -18.95 -3.32 5.95
C VAL A 254 -18.77 -4.70 6.53
N LEU A 255 -17.67 -5.37 6.17
CA LEU A 255 -17.30 -6.68 6.66
C LEU A 255 -16.05 -6.58 7.52
N ALA A 256 -16.08 -7.18 8.71
CA ALA A 256 -14.93 -7.18 9.62
C ALA A 256 -14.95 -8.37 10.59
N ALA A 257 -13.77 -8.66 11.16
CA ALA A 257 -13.56 -9.78 12.07
C ALA A 257 -14.14 -9.61 13.50
N GLY A 258 -14.76 -8.46 13.79
CA GLY A 258 -15.41 -8.22 15.09
C GLY A 258 -14.63 -7.32 16.04
N ALA A 259 -13.53 -6.72 15.64
CA ALA A 259 -12.80 -5.77 16.46
C ALA A 259 -13.67 -4.54 16.78
N ARG A 260 -13.83 -4.23 18.07
CA ARG A 260 -14.72 -3.17 18.57
C ARG A 260 -14.47 -1.81 17.91
N TRP A 261 -13.21 -1.43 17.73
CA TRP A 261 -12.86 -0.14 17.12
C TRP A 261 -13.41 0.02 15.70
N ILE A 262 -13.55 -1.09 14.94
CA ILE A 262 -14.12 -1.04 13.59
C ILE A 262 -15.59 -0.68 13.64
N TRP A 263 -16.35 -1.33 14.51
CA TRP A 263 -17.79 -1.10 14.61
C TRP A 263 -18.11 0.29 15.15
N THR A 264 -17.39 0.76 16.18
CA THR A 264 -17.53 2.14 16.67
C THR A 264 -17.31 3.15 15.54
N MET A 265 -16.25 2.96 14.75
CA MET A 265 -15.96 3.84 13.62
C MET A 265 -17.02 3.75 12.51
N VAL A 266 -17.60 2.57 12.29
CA VAL A 266 -18.68 2.41 11.29
C VAL A 266 -19.96 3.10 11.78
N ASP A 267 -20.32 2.97 13.04
CA ASP A 267 -21.48 3.63 13.63
C ASP A 267 -21.37 5.16 13.52
N ASP A 268 -20.15 5.70 13.73
CA ASP A 268 -19.88 7.14 13.62
C ASP A 268 -19.90 7.66 12.17
N LEU A 269 -19.22 6.95 11.26
CA LEU A 269 -19.00 7.43 9.88
C LEU A 269 -20.07 7.00 8.87
N LEU A 270 -20.65 5.83 9.09
CA LEU A 270 -21.52 5.13 8.13
C LEU A 270 -22.70 4.47 8.82
N PRO A 271 -23.54 5.22 9.57
CA PRO A 271 -24.63 4.65 10.38
C PRO A 271 -25.67 3.89 9.56
N GLN A 272 -25.74 4.13 8.25
CA GLN A 272 -26.64 3.44 7.32
C GLN A 272 -26.01 2.19 6.68
N ALA A 273 -24.74 1.85 6.99
CA ALA A 273 -24.09 0.71 6.39
C ALA A 273 -24.65 -0.61 6.92
N ILE A 274 -24.76 -1.58 6.03
CA ILE A 274 -25.06 -2.96 6.39
C ILE A 274 -23.79 -3.58 6.97
N GLN A 275 -23.81 -3.85 8.28
CA GLN A 275 -22.68 -4.42 9.02
C GLN A 275 -22.77 -5.95 8.98
N ILE A 276 -21.69 -6.60 8.56
CA ILE A 276 -21.59 -8.05 8.43
C ILE A 276 -20.35 -8.53 9.18
N LEU A 277 -20.55 -9.36 10.20
CA LEU A 277 -19.45 -10.04 10.86
C LEU A 277 -18.84 -11.05 9.89
N ASP A 278 -17.52 -11.09 9.75
CA ASP A 278 -16.86 -12.07 8.89
C ASP A 278 -17.21 -13.50 9.30
N PHE A 279 -17.78 -14.25 8.35
CA PHE A 279 -18.21 -15.62 8.58
C PHE A 279 -17.06 -16.58 8.89
N SER A 280 -15.90 -16.38 8.30
CA SER A 280 -14.72 -17.23 8.55
C SER A 280 -14.24 -17.10 9.99
N HIS A 281 -14.24 -15.88 10.55
CA HIS A 281 -13.91 -15.63 11.94
C HIS A 281 -14.99 -16.18 12.89
N ALA A 282 -16.28 -15.96 12.60
CA ALA A 282 -17.36 -16.55 13.38
C ALA A 282 -17.27 -18.07 13.42
N LYS A 283 -17.07 -18.68 12.26
CA LYS A 283 -16.85 -20.12 12.13
C LYS A 283 -15.67 -20.61 12.96
N HIS A 284 -14.52 -19.92 12.87
CA HIS A 284 -13.34 -20.27 13.69
C HIS A 284 -13.66 -20.32 15.18
N TYR A 285 -14.34 -19.32 15.72
CA TYR A 285 -14.76 -19.31 17.12
C TYR A 285 -15.74 -20.43 17.49
N LEU A 286 -16.66 -20.80 16.58
CA LEU A 286 -17.56 -21.95 16.80
C LEU A 286 -16.79 -23.27 16.88
N TRP A 287 -15.80 -23.44 16.01
CA TRP A 287 -14.94 -24.64 16.04
C TRP A 287 -14.09 -24.70 17.30
N GLU A 288 -13.57 -23.57 17.78
CA GLU A 288 -12.85 -23.50 19.06
C GLU A 288 -13.79 -23.79 20.25
N ALA A 289 -15.02 -23.31 20.20
CA ALA A 289 -16.04 -23.65 21.19
C ALA A 289 -16.35 -25.15 21.18
N SER A 290 -16.51 -25.78 20.02
CA SER A 290 -16.75 -27.22 19.86
C SER A 290 -15.57 -28.04 20.40
N LYS A 291 -14.34 -27.74 20.00
CA LYS A 291 -13.12 -28.40 20.53
C LYS A 291 -13.06 -28.31 22.06
N SER A 292 -13.31 -27.13 22.59
CA SER A 292 -13.32 -26.89 24.02
C SER A 292 -14.46 -27.63 24.74
N SER A 293 -15.60 -27.88 24.08
CA SER A 293 -16.77 -28.59 24.65
C SER A 293 -16.57 -30.08 24.73
N TYR A 294 -16.13 -30.67 23.64
CA TYR A 294 -16.03 -32.11 23.50
C TYR A 294 -14.62 -32.67 23.78
N GLY A 295 -13.61 -31.79 23.86
CA GLY A 295 -12.20 -32.16 23.88
C GLY A 295 -11.61 -32.24 22.47
N GLU A 296 -10.40 -31.73 22.30
CA GLU A 296 -9.77 -31.47 20.98
C GLU A 296 -9.74 -32.69 20.04
N ARG A 297 -9.61 -33.90 20.61
CA ARG A 297 -9.54 -35.17 19.86
C ARG A 297 -10.86 -35.94 19.79
N SER A 298 -11.96 -35.35 20.26
CA SER A 298 -13.26 -36.02 20.29
C SER A 298 -13.88 -36.12 18.90
N ALA A 299 -14.49 -37.24 18.60
CA ALA A 299 -15.26 -37.43 17.38
C ALA A 299 -16.47 -36.48 17.25
N PHE A 300 -16.92 -35.89 18.35
CA PHE A 300 -18.06 -34.95 18.39
C PHE A 300 -17.67 -33.51 18.02
N VAL A 301 -16.40 -33.17 17.90
CA VAL A 301 -15.95 -31.82 17.53
C VAL A 301 -16.47 -31.42 16.16
N ALA A 302 -16.29 -32.26 15.16
CA ALA A 302 -16.67 -31.96 13.78
C ALA A 302 -18.21 -31.89 13.59
N PRO A 303 -19.01 -32.85 14.07
CA PRO A 303 -20.47 -32.73 14.01
C PRO A 303 -20.99 -31.48 14.73
N GLY A 304 -20.54 -31.23 15.97
CA GLY A 304 -20.99 -30.07 16.74
C GLY A 304 -20.60 -28.72 16.13
N GLY A 305 -19.37 -28.60 15.63
CA GLY A 305 -18.96 -27.41 14.88
C GLY A 305 -19.76 -27.18 13.62
N LYS A 306 -20.08 -28.25 12.89
CA LYS A 306 -20.87 -28.17 11.65
C LYS A 306 -22.34 -27.83 11.91
N GLU A 307 -22.92 -28.33 12.97
CA GLU A 307 -24.28 -27.97 13.40
C GLU A 307 -24.37 -26.47 13.67
N GLN A 308 -23.46 -25.92 14.47
CA GLN A 308 -23.44 -24.49 14.79
C GLN A 308 -23.19 -23.60 13.53
N GLU A 309 -22.32 -24.04 12.61
CA GLU A 309 -22.12 -23.39 11.33
C GLU A 309 -23.41 -23.36 10.49
N THR A 310 -24.15 -24.45 10.47
CA THR A 310 -25.43 -24.54 9.75
C THR A 310 -26.47 -23.60 10.34
N LEU A 311 -26.62 -23.58 11.68
CA LEU A 311 -27.52 -22.66 12.36
C LEU A 311 -27.22 -21.20 12.00
N LEU A 312 -25.96 -20.80 11.98
CA LEU A 312 -25.60 -19.43 11.55
C LEU A 312 -25.98 -19.14 10.09
N LEU A 313 -25.77 -20.10 9.19
CA LEU A 313 -26.10 -19.94 7.77
C LEU A 313 -27.62 -19.92 7.49
N GLU A 314 -28.43 -20.35 8.45
CA GLU A 314 -29.90 -20.34 8.41
C GLU A 314 -30.51 -19.19 9.23
N ASP A 315 -29.69 -18.20 9.63
CA ASP A 315 -30.11 -17.07 10.48
C ASP A 315 -30.57 -17.46 11.90
N ASN A 316 -30.22 -18.65 12.37
CA ASN A 316 -30.56 -19.16 13.70
C ASN A 316 -29.50 -18.80 14.77
N GLY A 317 -28.97 -17.57 14.71
CA GLY A 317 -27.94 -17.09 15.63
C GLY A 317 -28.34 -17.12 17.10
N GLU A 318 -29.64 -16.98 17.41
CA GLU A 318 -30.15 -17.09 18.77
C GLU A 318 -29.96 -18.50 19.34
N GLN A 319 -30.18 -19.56 18.54
CA GLN A 319 -29.92 -20.93 18.99
C GLN A 319 -28.44 -21.17 19.25
N VAL A 320 -27.57 -20.58 18.42
CA VAL A 320 -26.11 -20.63 18.65
C VAL A 320 -25.75 -20.00 20.00
N LEU A 321 -26.35 -18.86 20.34
CA LEU A 321 -26.13 -18.22 21.65
C LEU A 321 -26.61 -19.09 22.82
N VAL A 322 -27.78 -19.73 22.69
CA VAL A 322 -28.31 -20.67 23.70
C VAL A 322 -27.36 -21.87 23.88
N HIS A 323 -26.90 -22.47 22.78
CA HIS A 323 -25.95 -23.58 22.84
C HIS A 323 -24.62 -23.15 23.50
N LEU A 324 -24.07 -21.99 23.13
CA LEU A 324 -22.86 -21.46 23.74
C LEU A 324 -23.04 -21.17 25.23
N GLN A 325 -24.20 -20.64 25.64
CA GLN A 325 -24.51 -20.40 27.06
C GLN A 325 -24.55 -21.71 27.85
N ASN A 326 -25.27 -22.72 27.38
CA ASN A 326 -25.34 -24.04 28.02
C ASN A 326 -23.97 -24.70 28.17
N PHE A 327 -23.07 -24.49 27.21
CA PHE A 327 -21.68 -24.96 27.32
C PHE A 327 -20.84 -24.17 28.32
N LEU A 328 -21.16 -22.88 28.55
CA LEU A 328 -20.45 -22.02 29.51
C LEU A 328 -20.70 -22.39 30.94
N ASP A 329 -21.93 -22.77 31.27
CA ASP A 329 -22.28 -23.19 32.60
C ASP A 329 -21.41 -24.35 33.09
N LEU A 330 -20.83 -25.12 32.14
CA LEU A 330 -19.89 -26.20 32.41
C LEU A 330 -18.41 -25.78 32.42
N ARG A 331 -18.06 -24.62 31.80
CA ARG A 331 -16.64 -24.18 31.65
C ARG A 331 -16.50 -22.65 31.49
N PRO A 332 -16.26 -21.89 32.58
CA PRO A 332 -16.15 -20.43 32.55
C PRO A 332 -15.12 -19.82 31.61
N ALA A 333 -14.06 -20.57 31.24
CA ALA A 333 -13.02 -20.11 30.32
C ALA A 333 -13.51 -19.71 28.90
N ARG A 334 -14.78 -19.95 28.58
CA ARG A 334 -15.41 -19.66 27.28
C ARG A 334 -16.20 -18.34 27.23
N ALA A 335 -16.27 -17.65 28.33
CA ALA A 335 -16.95 -16.35 28.39
C ALA A 335 -16.56 -15.39 27.25
N PRO A 336 -15.29 -15.32 26.81
CA PRO A 336 -14.91 -14.47 25.67
C PRO A 336 -15.60 -14.84 24.35
N ILE A 337 -15.81 -16.15 24.06
CA ILE A 337 -16.47 -16.60 22.84
C ILE A 337 -17.95 -16.20 22.86
N LEU A 338 -18.66 -16.48 23.94
CA LEU A 338 -20.05 -16.09 24.08
C LEU A 338 -20.20 -14.57 23.96
N HIS A 339 -19.37 -13.81 24.66
CA HIS A 339 -19.39 -12.36 24.61
C HIS A 339 -19.17 -11.82 23.17
N TYR A 340 -18.25 -12.44 22.42
CA TYR A 340 -18.03 -12.11 21.01
C TYR A 340 -19.31 -12.29 20.17
N PHE A 341 -20.02 -13.41 20.31
CA PHE A 341 -21.26 -13.65 19.59
C PHE A 341 -22.40 -12.73 20.05
N GLN A 342 -22.54 -12.50 21.35
CA GLN A 342 -23.54 -11.57 21.89
C GLN A 342 -23.37 -10.15 21.34
N GLN A 343 -22.14 -9.64 21.30
CA GLN A 343 -21.85 -8.29 20.80
C GLN A 343 -22.07 -8.15 19.29
N ASN A 344 -22.04 -9.25 18.55
CA ASN A 344 -22.16 -9.24 17.10
C ASN A 344 -23.46 -9.88 16.57
N ALA A 345 -24.42 -10.18 17.45
CA ALA A 345 -25.65 -10.91 17.09
C ALA A 345 -26.40 -10.28 15.90
N GLY A 346 -26.52 -8.94 15.89
CA GLY A 346 -27.18 -8.22 14.81
C GLY A 346 -26.46 -8.23 13.46
N ARG A 347 -25.20 -8.73 13.40
CA ARG A 347 -24.32 -8.73 12.23
C ARG A 347 -24.15 -10.13 11.62
N MET A 348 -24.91 -11.14 12.11
CA MET A 348 -24.73 -12.56 11.74
C MET A 348 -25.93 -13.14 10.96
N ARG A 349 -26.65 -12.33 10.21
CA ARG A 349 -27.79 -12.79 9.40
C ARG A 349 -27.33 -13.39 8.06
N TYR A 350 -26.51 -14.43 8.13
CA TYR A 350 -25.82 -14.93 6.93
C TYR A 350 -26.75 -15.55 5.89
N GLY A 351 -27.87 -16.17 6.29
CA GLY A 351 -28.90 -16.66 5.40
C GLY A 351 -29.49 -15.52 4.58
N THR A 352 -29.95 -14.46 5.25
CA THR A 352 -30.48 -13.26 4.60
C THR A 352 -29.44 -12.58 3.70
N TYR A 353 -28.20 -12.44 4.17
CA TYR A 353 -27.14 -11.80 3.38
C TYR A 353 -26.84 -12.58 2.09
N ARG A 354 -26.76 -13.91 2.16
CA ARG A 354 -26.56 -14.78 0.99
C ARG A 354 -27.71 -14.70 0.00
N GLN A 355 -28.97 -14.70 0.47
CA GLN A 355 -30.14 -14.52 -0.37
C GLN A 355 -30.13 -13.19 -1.13
N ARG A 356 -29.60 -12.12 -0.52
CA ARG A 356 -29.41 -10.83 -1.16
C ARG A 356 -28.18 -10.78 -2.08
N GLY A 357 -27.39 -11.85 -2.15
CA GLY A 357 -26.16 -11.93 -2.94
C GLY A 357 -25.02 -11.09 -2.34
N TYR A 358 -25.00 -10.91 -1.02
CA TYR A 358 -23.90 -10.22 -0.34
C TYR A 358 -22.76 -11.19 -0.06
N PHE A 359 -21.52 -10.68 -0.13
CA PHE A 359 -20.37 -11.39 0.41
C PHE A 359 -20.46 -11.43 1.94
N ILE A 360 -20.14 -12.58 2.54
CA ILE A 360 -20.15 -12.78 3.99
C ILE A 360 -18.76 -12.99 4.58
N GLY A 361 -17.73 -13.01 3.72
CA GLY A 361 -16.32 -13.21 4.12
C GLY A 361 -15.45 -12.00 3.84
N SER A 362 -14.52 -11.74 4.73
CA SER A 362 -13.53 -10.65 4.62
C SER A 362 -12.20 -11.09 3.98
N GLY A 363 -12.20 -12.17 3.20
CA GLY A 363 -10.99 -12.76 2.60
C GLY A 363 -10.14 -11.78 1.80
N ALA A 364 -10.73 -10.70 1.24
CA ALA A 364 -10.00 -9.70 0.49
C ALA A 364 -9.06 -8.86 1.38
N ILE A 365 -9.52 -8.40 2.56
CA ILE A 365 -8.66 -7.66 3.50
C ILE A 365 -7.64 -8.57 4.17
N GLU A 366 -7.99 -9.84 4.44
CA GLU A 366 -7.03 -10.82 4.96
C GLU A 366 -5.91 -11.07 3.95
N SER A 367 -6.24 -11.27 2.67
CA SER A 367 -5.28 -11.41 1.59
C SER A 367 -4.41 -10.15 1.44
N ALA A 368 -5.02 -8.97 1.48
CA ALA A 368 -4.30 -7.71 1.44
C ALA A 368 -3.36 -7.56 2.64
N GLY A 369 -3.78 -7.90 3.85
CA GLY A 369 -2.96 -7.89 5.06
C GLY A 369 -1.75 -8.83 4.95
N LYS A 370 -1.96 -10.06 4.45
CA LYS A 370 -0.88 -11.00 4.17
C LYS A 370 0.11 -10.43 3.14
N GLN A 371 -0.36 -9.81 2.06
CA GLN A 371 0.46 -9.20 1.04
C GLN A 371 1.18 -7.94 1.55
N LEU A 372 0.53 -7.07 2.33
CA LEU A 372 1.13 -5.91 2.97
C LEU A 372 2.29 -6.32 3.89
N ALA A 373 2.06 -7.32 4.73
CA ALA A 373 3.03 -7.83 5.67
C ALA A 373 4.12 -8.64 4.97
N ALA A 374 3.77 -9.77 4.34
CA ALA A 374 4.62 -10.72 3.64
C ALA A 374 6.06 -10.77 4.19
N ALA A 375 7.02 -11.29 3.44
CA ALA A 375 8.45 -11.27 3.78
C ALA A 375 9.04 -9.84 3.86
N ARG A 376 8.32 -8.83 3.30
CA ARG A 376 8.81 -7.45 3.22
C ARG A 376 8.81 -6.72 4.56
N VAL A 377 7.89 -7.01 5.45
CA VAL A 377 7.72 -6.29 6.73
C VAL A 377 7.94 -7.18 7.94
N LYS A 378 7.55 -8.44 7.86
CA LYS A 378 7.65 -9.42 8.96
C LYS A 378 8.79 -10.44 8.82
N GLY A 379 9.83 -10.12 8.05
CA GLY A 379 11.02 -10.99 7.97
C GLY A 379 11.74 -11.12 9.32
N LEU A 380 12.52 -12.20 9.49
CA LEU A 380 13.28 -12.47 10.70
C LEU A 380 14.16 -11.28 11.09
N GLY A 381 14.09 -10.86 12.35
CA GLY A 381 14.87 -9.74 12.90
C GLY A 381 14.42 -8.36 12.45
N MET A 382 13.41 -8.23 11.61
CA MET A 382 12.90 -6.91 11.17
C MET A 382 12.19 -6.19 12.31
N ARG A 383 12.62 -4.96 12.57
CA ARG A 383 11.93 -4.02 13.45
C ARG A 383 11.91 -2.63 12.80
N TRP A 384 10.78 -1.97 12.89
CA TRP A 384 10.52 -0.74 12.13
C TRP A 384 10.34 0.46 13.04
N ASN A 385 10.88 1.60 12.63
CA ASN A 385 10.38 2.89 13.10
C ASN A 385 8.97 3.12 12.51
N VAL A 386 8.03 3.59 13.31
CA VAL A 386 6.61 3.75 12.94
C VAL A 386 6.43 4.65 11.73
N THR A 387 7.12 5.80 11.69
CA THR A 387 7.04 6.74 10.56
C THR A 387 7.52 6.10 9.26
N ALA A 388 8.69 5.44 9.29
CA ALA A 388 9.24 4.77 8.11
C ALA A 388 8.34 3.61 7.63
N LEU A 389 7.73 2.88 8.55
CA LEU A 389 6.80 1.81 8.21
C LEU A 389 5.54 2.36 7.57
N ASN A 390 4.96 3.42 8.10
CA ASN A 390 3.76 4.05 7.52
C ASN A 390 4.02 4.54 6.08
N LEU A 391 5.16 5.15 5.82
CA LEU A 391 5.55 5.56 4.47
C LEU A 391 5.71 4.35 3.53
N LEU A 392 6.35 3.28 3.99
CA LEU A 392 6.47 2.06 3.19
C LEU A 392 5.11 1.43 2.91
N LEU A 393 4.21 1.40 3.90
CA LEU A 393 2.84 0.89 3.74
C LEU A 393 2.05 1.69 2.71
N THR A 394 2.22 3.01 2.70
CA THR A 394 1.61 3.86 1.68
C THR A 394 1.99 3.39 0.27
N LEU A 395 3.28 3.21 -0.02
CA LEU A 395 3.72 2.71 -1.34
C LEU A 395 3.27 1.26 -1.61
N ARG A 396 3.23 0.41 -0.60
CA ARG A 396 2.72 -0.95 -0.76
C ARG A 396 1.23 -0.96 -1.09
N CYS A 397 0.44 -0.08 -0.50
CA CYS A 397 -0.97 0.09 -0.88
C CYS A 397 -1.10 0.51 -2.35
N VAL A 398 -0.35 1.52 -2.80
CA VAL A 398 -0.31 1.98 -4.20
C VAL A 398 0.04 0.83 -5.16
N PHE A 399 1.01 0.01 -4.79
CA PHE A 399 1.40 -1.17 -5.58
C PHE A 399 0.30 -2.24 -5.62
N LEU A 400 -0.30 -2.56 -4.49
CA LEU A 400 -1.32 -3.62 -4.37
C LEU A 400 -2.70 -3.23 -4.94
N GLU A 401 -3.02 -1.94 -4.98
CA GLU A 401 -4.24 -1.44 -5.64
C GLU A 401 -4.04 -1.20 -7.14
N GLN A 402 -2.86 -1.52 -7.69
CA GLN A 402 -2.48 -1.38 -9.10
C GLN A 402 -2.50 0.07 -9.63
N SER A 403 -2.36 1.06 -8.75
CA SER A 403 -2.26 2.47 -9.14
C SER A 403 -0.81 2.94 -9.38
N TRP A 404 0.16 2.02 -9.32
CA TRP A 404 1.59 2.29 -9.48
C TRP A 404 1.92 2.98 -10.81
N GLN A 405 1.49 2.39 -11.93
CA GLN A 405 1.80 2.93 -13.24
C GLN A 405 1.12 4.30 -13.46
N THR A 406 -0.15 4.42 -13.08
CA THR A 406 -0.91 5.67 -13.19
C THR A 406 -0.25 6.81 -12.41
N TYR A 407 0.29 6.52 -11.22
CA TYR A 407 1.05 7.49 -10.44
C TYR A 407 2.32 7.94 -11.18
N TRP A 408 3.14 7.01 -11.67
CA TRP A 408 4.39 7.36 -12.35
C TRP A 408 4.17 8.06 -13.69
N ASP A 409 3.12 7.72 -14.41
CA ASP A 409 2.74 8.42 -15.64
C ASP A 409 2.30 9.86 -15.34
N SER A 410 1.57 10.09 -14.22
CA SER A 410 1.24 11.44 -13.78
C SER A 410 2.47 12.28 -13.43
N GLN A 411 3.49 11.67 -12.82
CA GLN A 411 4.77 12.36 -12.54
C GLN A 411 5.52 12.73 -13.82
N ALA A 412 5.45 11.91 -14.85
CA ALA A 412 6.05 12.21 -16.15
C ALA A 412 5.35 13.38 -16.87
N LEU A 413 4.03 13.49 -16.73
CA LEU A 413 3.25 14.58 -17.33
C LEU A 413 3.42 15.92 -16.62
N LEU A 414 3.64 15.92 -15.29
CA LEU A 414 3.87 17.16 -14.53
C LEU A 414 5.23 17.80 -14.86
N ALA A 415 6.15 17.03 -15.45
CA ALA A 415 7.47 17.50 -15.89
C ALA A 415 7.50 17.93 -17.36
N ALA A 416 6.42 17.77 -18.11
CA ALA A 416 6.28 18.15 -19.53
C ALA A 416 5.54 19.49 -19.66
#